data_572d0610459f89f38655d14069119485
#
_entry.id   572d0610459f89f38655d14069119485
#
_cell.length_a   1.000
_cell.length_b   1.000
_cell.length_c   1.000
_cell.angle_alpha   90.00
_cell.angle_beta   90.00
_cell.angle_gamma   90.00
#
_symmetry.space_group_name_H-M   'P 1'
#
loop_
_entity.id
_entity.type
_entity.pdbx_description
1 polymer ?
#
loop_
_entity_poly.entity_id
_entity_poly.type
_entity_poly.pdbx_seq_one_letter_code
_entity_poly.pdbx_strand_id
1 'polypeptide(L)'
;VNNGSDAVEKSNENHYDIIFLDENMPGISGLEALARIKEAKSYVPVVMITKSEEEHIMEEAIGSKIADYLIKPVNPNQILLSIKKNLDHGKLISQKTNSSYQQEFRQLGMQLNGRLDKDEWLELYAKLVYWELELEKIEDSGMREILEMQKKEANSLFTKFIENNYLDWLNDPSDAPMMIHHLMKERIAPLIGKEKVFVLVIDNLRYDQWKVLQPVFSKYFAIEEEEIIYSILPTATHYARNAFFAGLMPSEIQKKFPNWWVTEEEEGGKNMHEKDFLDANLKRLGKNVKWSYNKITNFDAGKKLGDNFSQLKENDINFIVYNFVDMLSHARTEMEVIRELADDEAAYRSITLSWFDHSPLLDIVKKISDSGAKLVITTDHGTVKVTNPVKIVGEKNTNSNLRYKVGRGLSYNEKEVFVVRQPQEAFLPSSKFASEYVFTGENDFFVYPNNYNYYVNYYGNTFQHGGISLEEVLIPFVILGSKTN
;
A
#
# COMPACT_ATOMS: atom_id res chain seq x y z
N VAL A 1 -38.26 29.60 11.94
CA VAL A 1 -37.96 30.26 13.24
C VAL A 1 -37.65 31.73 13.01
N ASN A 2 -37.86 32.58 14.01
CA ASN A 2 -37.76 34.00 13.89
C ASN A 2 -36.58 34.64 14.67
N ASN A 3 -35.82 33.80 15.36
CA ASN A 3 -34.65 34.23 16.12
C ASN A 3 -33.60 33.13 16.23
N GLY A 4 -32.37 33.47 16.63
CA GLY A 4 -31.26 32.54 16.68
C GLY A 4 -31.39 31.49 17.80
N SER A 5 -32.00 31.83 18.93
CA SER A 5 -32.18 30.88 20.04
C SER A 5 -33.14 29.75 19.65
N ASP A 6 -34.27 30.09 19.01
CA ASP A 6 -35.23 29.09 18.48
C ASP A 6 -34.56 28.23 17.38
N ALA A 7 -33.64 28.79 16.57
CA ALA A 7 -32.91 28.03 15.56
C ALA A 7 -32.03 26.95 16.22
N VAL A 8 -31.31 27.30 17.28
CA VAL A 8 -30.50 26.34 18.06
C VAL A 8 -31.37 25.26 18.71
N GLU A 9 -32.47 25.67 19.38
CA GLU A 9 -33.39 24.72 20.03
C GLU A 9 -33.98 23.74 19.01
N LYS A 10 -34.52 24.24 17.90
CA LYS A 10 -35.10 23.41 16.83
C LYS A 10 -34.05 22.50 16.18
N SER A 11 -32.83 22.97 16.01
CA SER A 11 -31.75 22.12 15.48
C SER A 11 -31.39 20.97 16.43
N ASN A 12 -31.53 21.14 17.73
CA ASN A 12 -31.30 20.09 18.72
C ASN A 12 -32.42 19.08 18.77
N GLU A 13 -33.68 19.53 18.67
CA GLU A 13 -34.88 18.68 18.74
C GLU A 13 -35.11 17.83 17.48
N ASN A 14 -34.71 18.32 16.31
CA ASN A 14 -35.05 17.73 15.02
C ASN A 14 -33.80 17.48 14.17
N HIS A 15 -33.90 16.53 13.24
CA HIS A 15 -32.88 16.35 12.17
C HIS A 15 -33.21 17.26 10.99
N TYR A 16 -32.18 17.96 10.53
CA TYR A 16 -32.20 18.79 9.32
C TYR A 16 -31.03 18.41 8.43
N ASP A 17 -31.26 18.34 7.12
CA ASP A 17 -30.25 18.06 6.12
C ASP A 17 -29.41 19.29 5.79
N ILE A 18 -29.99 20.49 5.94
CA ILE A 18 -29.33 21.80 5.73
C ILE A 18 -30.06 22.88 6.54
N ILE A 19 -29.32 23.84 7.06
CA ILE A 19 -29.87 24.99 7.80
C ILE A 19 -29.45 26.29 7.09
N PHE A 20 -30.43 27.14 6.77
CA PHE A 20 -30.18 28.51 6.31
C PHE A 20 -30.37 29.46 7.49
N LEU A 21 -29.34 30.24 7.80
CA LEU A 21 -29.26 31.07 9.00
C LEU A 21 -28.98 32.51 8.65
N ASP A 22 -29.89 33.40 9.02
CA ASP A 22 -29.69 34.85 8.85
C ASP A 22 -28.68 35.35 9.91
N GLU A 23 -27.75 36.21 9.52
CA GLU A 23 -26.83 36.84 10.47
C GLU A 23 -27.58 37.83 11.38
N ASN A 24 -28.47 38.62 10.80
CA ASN A 24 -29.18 39.65 11.54
C ASN A 24 -30.53 39.15 12.06
N MET A 25 -30.55 38.51 13.22
CA MET A 25 -31.74 38.01 13.87
C MET A 25 -31.94 38.64 15.25
N PRO A 26 -33.21 38.72 15.76
CA PRO A 26 -33.45 39.10 17.16
C PRO A 26 -32.82 38.11 18.14
N GLY A 27 -32.26 38.63 19.22
CA GLY A 27 -31.61 37.85 20.25
C GLY A 27 -30.13 37.58 19.99
N ILE A 28 -29.75 36.32 19.83
CA ILE A 28 -28.37 35.95 19.47
C ILE A 28 -28.12 36.11 17.97
N SER A 29 -26.90 36.49 17.58
CA SER A 29 -26.52 36.64 16.18
C SER A 29 -26.52 35.30 15.41
N GLY A 30 -26.50 35.39 14.08
CA GLY A 30 -26.35 34.20 13.24
C GLY A 30 -25.04 33.45 13.48
N LEU A 31 -23.94 34.16 13.68
CA LEU A 31 -22.63 33.57 14.02
C LEU A 31 -22.66 32.86 15.38
N GLU A 32 -23.27 33.45 16.40
CA GLU A 32 -23.42 32.80 17.71
C GLU A 32 -24.33 31.55 17.62
N ALA A 33 -25.43 31.63 16.89
CA ALA A 33 -26.31 30.49 16.64
C ALA A 33 -25.57 29.38 15.86
N LEU A 34 -24.79 29.73 14.83
CA LEU A 34 -23.92 28.82 14.07
C LEU A 34 -22.97 28.06 14.99
N ALA A 35 -22.22 28.78 15.86
CA ALA A 35 -21.27 28.17 16.77
C ALA A 35 -21.94 27.12 17.67
N ARG A 36 -23.10 27.45 18.26
CA ARG A 36 -23.88 26.54 19.13
C ARG A 36 -24.44 25.34 18.36
N ILE A 37 -24.92 25.53 17.13
CA ILE A 37 -25.41 24.43 16.27
C ILE A 37 -24.23 23.50 15.92
N LYS A 38 -23.08 24.05 15.54
CA LYS A 38 -21.89 23.26 15.17
C LYS A 38 -21.25 22.53 16.36
N GLU A 39 -21.34 23.06 17.55
CA GLU A 39 -20.90 22.39 18.76
C GLU A 39 -21.75 21.13 19.04
N ALA A 40 -23.08 21.21 18.87
CA ALA A 40 -23.98 20.09 19.09
C ALA A 40 -24.06 19.12 17.90
N LYS A 41 -24.01 19.62 16.65
CA LYS A 41 -24.19 18.89 15.39
C LYS A 41 -23.20 19.36 14.32
N SER A 42 -21.93 19.00 14.48
CA SER A 42 -20.84 19.45 13.59
C SER A 42 -21.03 19.06 12.13
N TYR A 43 -21.78 18.00 11.85
CA TYR A 43 -22.01 17.43 10.51
C TYR A 43 -23.08 18.14 9.68
N VAL A 44 -24.03 18.88 10.31
CA VAL A 44 -25.11 19.52 9.57
C VAL A 44 -24.58 20.72 8.79
N PRO A 45 -24.80 20.80 7.46
CA PRO A 45 -24.42 21.97 6.67
C PRO A 45 -25.22 23.20 7.11
N VAL A 46 -24.53 24.29 7.44
CA VAL A 46 -25.18 25.57 7.76
C VAL A 46 -24.73 26.60 6.71
N VAL A 47 -25.71 27.25 6.09
CA VAL A 47 -25.53 28.31 5.09
C VAL A 47 -25.88 29.63 5.73
N MET A 48 -24.91 30.54 5.79
CA MET A 48 -25.14 31.90 6.32
C MET A 48 -25.77 32.81 5.28
N ILE A 49 -26.76 33.60 5.68
CA ILE A 49 -27.39 34.62 4.83
C ILE A 49 -27.19 35.97 5.51
N THR A 50 -26.55 36.93 4.83
CA THR A 50 -26.22 38.24 5.40
C THR A 50 -26.49 39.37 4.41
N LYS A 51 -26.59 40.60 4.93
CA LYS A 51 -26.66 41.83 4.13
C LYS A 51 -25.31 42.47 3.89
N SER A 52 -24.29 42.01 4.60
CA SER A 52 -22.98 42.63 4.65
C SER A 52 -21.94 41.86 3.87
N GLU A 53 -21.12 42.59 3.10
CA GLU A 53 -19.88 42.10 2.51
C GLU A 53 -18.68 42.33 3.45
N GLU A 54 -18.92 42.54 4.76
CA GLU A 54 -17.88 42.78 5.74
C GLU A 54 -16.97 41.57 5.86
N GLU A 55 -15.71 41.75 5.55
CA GLU A 55 -14.68 40.71 5.44
C GLU A 55 -14.51 39.93 6.75
N HIS A 56 -14.60 40.62 7.91
CA HIS A 56 -14.45 39.99 9.21
C HIS A 56 -15.59 39.01 9.57
N ILE A 57 -16.83 39.26 9.14
CA ILE A 57 -17.98 38.33 9.32
C ILE A 57 -17.77 37.09 8.47
N MET A 58 -17.24 37.27 7.26
CA MET A 58 -16.89 36.13 6.39
C MET A 58 -15.78 35.27 6.97
N GLU A 59 -14.72 35.89 7.48
CA GLU A 59 -13.59 35.18 8.10
C GLU A 59 -14.03 34.41 9.35
N GLU A 60 -14.83 35.03 10.21
CA GLU A 60 -15.37 34.38 11.41
C GLU A 60 -16.31 33.23 11.10
N ALA A 61 -17.18 33.40 10.10
CA ALA A 61 -18.09 32.35 9.62
C ALA A 61 -17.29 31.16 9.01
N ILE A 62 -16.26 31.44 8.21
CA ILE A 62 -15.36 30.43 7.66
C ILE A 62 -14.63 29.70 8.80
N GLY A 63 -14.12 30.42 9.77
CA GLY A 63 -13.51 29.84 10.99
C GLY A 63 -14.45 28.93 11.77
N SER A 64 -15.76 29.25 11.76
CA SER A 64 -16.83 28.44 12.38
C SER A 64 -17.35 27.29 11.49
N LYS A 65 -16.66 26.96 10.40
CA LYS A 65 -16.96 25.83 9.47
C LYS A 65 -18.36 25.90 8.82
N ILE A 66 -18.70 27.05 8.25
CA ILE A 66 -19.91 27.18 7.40
C ILE A 66 -19.79 26.31 6.15
N ALA A 67 -20.94 25.89 5.62
CA ALA A 67 -21.01 25.11 4.38
C ALA A 67 -21.07 26.01 3.14
N ASP A 68 -21.74 27.17 3.25
CA ASP A 68 -21.88 28.16 2.18
C ASP A 68 -22.33 29.51 2.76
N TYR A 69 -22.35 30.53 1.90
CA TYR A 69 -22.63 31.91 2.27
C TYR A 69 -23.37 32.65 1.15
N LEU A 70 -24.44 33.32 1.50
CA LEU A 70 -25.31 34.06 0.56
C LEU A 70 -25.49 35.51 1.00
N ILE A 71 -25.42 36.44 0.04
CA ILE A 71 -25.62 37.90 0.27
C ILE A 71 -27.01 38.29 -0.13
N LYS A 72 -27.71 39.05 0.74
CA LYS A 72 -29.03 39.62 0.45
C LYS A 72 -28.91 40.78 -0.55
N PRO A 73 -29.81 40.88 -1.53
CA PRO A 73 -31.01 40.09 -1.77
C PRO A 73 -30.71 38.72 -2.36
N VAL A 74 -31.17 37.64 -1.69
CA VAL A 74 -30.93 36.29 -2.13
C VAL A 74 -31.86 35.90 -3.28
N ASN A 75 -31.29 35.45 -4.37
CA ASN A 75 -32.05 34.93 -5.50
C ASN A 75 -32.44 33.47 -5.22
N PRO A 76 -33.68 33.02 -5.51
CA PRO A 76 -34.10 31.63 -5.37
C PRO A 76 -33.13 30.63 -6.03
N ASN A 77 -32.51 30.97 -7.16
CA ASN A 77 -31.52 30.09 -7.81
C ASN A 77 -30.23 29.91 -6.98
N GLN A 78 -29.83 30.92 -6.21
CA GLN A 78 -28.67 30.79 -5.32
C GLN A 78 -28.96 29.82 -4.15
N ILE A 79 -30.18 29.86 -3.60
CA ILE A 79 -30.64 28.92 -2.58
C ILE A 79 -30.62 27.50 -3.17
N LEU A 80 -31.21 27.29 -4.36
CA LEU A 80 -31.23 26.00 -5.03
C LEU A 80 -29.83 25.47 -5.35
N LEU A 81 -28.93 26.36 -5.79
CA LEU A 81 -27.52 25.98 -6.03
C LEU A 81 -26.82 25.60 -4.75
N SER A 82 -27.03 26.34 -3.64
CA SER A 82 -26.45 26.00 -2.34
C SER A 82 -26.99 24.69 -1.78
N ILE A 83 -28.29 24.42 -1.93
CA ILE A 83 -28.91 23.14 -1.57
C ILE A 83 -28.25 22.01 -2.37
N LYS A 84 -28.20 22.11 -3.70
CA LYS A 84 -27.58 21.09 -4.56
C LYS A 84 -26.12 20.87 -4.21
N LYS A 85 -25.34 21.92 -4.01
CA LYS A 85 -23.94 21.86 -3.64
C LYS A 85 -23.73 21.09 -2.32
N ASN A 86 -24.57 21.34 -1.33
CA ASN A 86 -24.37 20.79 0.03
C ASN A 86 -25.07 19.45 0.27
N LEU A 87 -26.21 19.17 -0.40
CA LEU A 87 -26.94 17.90 -0.23
C LEU A 87 -26.65 16.88 -1.33
N ASP A 88 -26.44 17.33 -2.57
CA ASP A 88 -26.21 16.44 -3.71
C ASP A 88 -24.72 16.30 -4.05
N HIS A 89 -23.83 16.92 -3.29
CA HIS A 89 -22.39 16.92 -3.61
C HIS A 89 -21.81 15.48 -3.68
N GLY A 90 -22.14 14.64 -2.72
CA GLY A 90 -21.74 13.23 -2.72
C GLY A 90 -22.29 12.49 -3.95
N LYS A 91 -23.55 12.71 -4.29
CA LYS A 91 -24.22 12.08 -5.44
C LYS A 91 -23.67 12.57 -6.78
N LEU A 92 -23.34 13.87 -6.89
CA LEU A 92 -22.72 14.44 -8.10
C LEU A 92 -21.28 13.94 -8.28
N ILE A 93 -20.50 13.84 -7.20
CA ILE A 93 -19.17 13.24 -7.23
C ILE A 93 -19.27 11.78 -7.65
N SER A 94 -20.15 11.00 -7.04
CA SER A 94 -20.39 9.62 -7.38
C SER A 94 -20.73 9.43 -8.86
N GLN A 95 -21.66 10.21 -9.40
CA GLN A 95 -22.04 10.17 -10.81
C GLN A 95 -20.87 10.51 -11.75
N LYS A 96 -20.08 11.53 -11.39
CA LYS A 96 -18.90 11.93 -12.18
C LYS A 96 -17.83 10.83 -12.14
N THR A 97 -17.53 10.27 -10.98
CA THR A 97 -16.55 9.20 -10.81
C THR A 97 -16.97 7.95 -11.59
N ASN A 98 -18.24 7.55 -11.47
CA ASN A 98 -18.78 6.42 -12.23
C ASN A 98 -18.69 6.62 -13.73
N SER A 99 -19.07 7.79 -14.23
CA SER A 99 -18.98 8.13 -15.66
C SER A 99 -17.53 8.13 -16.16
N SER A 100 -16.60 8.67 -15.36
CA SER A 100 -15.18 8.67 -15.69
C SER A 100 -14.60 7.25 -15.69
N TYR A 101 -14.98 6.41 -14.72
CA TYR A 101 -14.54 5.02 -14.69
C TYR A 101 -15.13 4.21 -15.87
N GLN A 102 -16.40 4.43 -16.23
CA GLN A 102 -16.99 3.75 -17.40
C GLN A 102 -16.23 4.04 -18.70
N GLN A 103 -15.72 5.26 -18.84
CA GLN A 103 -14.85 5.61 -19.96
C GLN A 103 -13.50 4.87 -19.89
N GLU A 104 -12.85 4.94 -18.73
CA GLU A 104 -11.55 4.29 -18.50
C GLU A 104 -11.65 2.76 -18.57
N PHE A 105 -12.74 2.16 -18.11
CA PHE A 105 -13.00 0.72 -18.19
C PHE A 105 -12.82 0.17 -19.60
N ARG A 106 -13.33 0.90 -20.61
CA ARG A 106 -13.17 0.50 -22.02
C ARG A 106 -11.70 0.56 -22.47
N GLN A 107 -10.98 1.58 -22.02
CA GLN A 107 -9.55 1.73 -22.36
C GLN A 107 -8.71 0.63 -21.70
N LEU A 108 -8.95 0.35 -20.42
CA LEU A 108 -8.31 -0.74 -19.69
C LEU A 108 -8.61 -2.09 -20.34
N GLY A 109 -9.87 -2.34 -20.73
CA GLY A 109 -10.25 -3.56 -21.46
C GLY A 109 -9.55 -3.69 -22.83
N MET A 110 -9.37 -2.58 -23.57
CA MET A 110 -8.61 -2.60 -24.82
C MET A 110 -7.12 -2.89 -24.57
N GLN A 111 -6.52 -2.31 -23.53
CA GLN A 111 -5.13 -2.57 -23.14
C GLN A 111 -4.93 -4.05 -22.78
N LEU A 112 -5.83 -4.63 -21.97
CA LEU A 112 -5.78 -6.04 -21.57
C LEU A 112 -5.93 -7.01 -22.75
N ASN A 113 -6.67 -6.65 -23.78
CA ASN A 113 -6.79 -7.44 -25.03
C ASN A 113 -5.54 -7.34 -25.94
N GLY A 114 -4.63 -6.39 -25.67
CA GLY A 114 -3.36 -6.23 -26.34
C GLY A 114 -2.25 -7.10 -25.77
N ARG A 115 -1.04 -6.94 -26.30
CA ARG A 115 0.18 -7.46 -25.67
C ARG A 115 0.83 -6.30 -24.92
N LEU A 116 0.72 -6.33 -23.61
CA LEU A 116 1.38 -5.34 -22.76
C LEU A 116 2.85 -5.72 -22.56
N ASP A 117 3.73 -4.72 -22.65
CA ASP A 117 5.11 -4.85 -22.23
C ASP A 117 5.29 -4.60 -20.72
N LYS A 118 6.53 -4.70 -20.24
CA LYS A 118 6.85 -4.56 -18.83
C LYS A 118 6.50 -3.18 -18.23
N ASP A 119 6.60 -2.13 -19.03
CA ASP A 119 6.34 -0.76 -18.58
C ASP A 119 4.83 -0.45 -18.63
N GLU A 120 4.14 -0.94 -19.64
CA GLU A 120 2.67 -0.85 -19.76
C GLU A 120 1.95 -1.58 -18.62
N TRP A 121 2.50 -2.68 -18.10
CA TRP A 121 1.96 -3.35 -16.90
C TRP A 121 2.04 -2.47 -15.64
N LEU A 122 3.11 -1.69 -15.46
CA LEU A 122 3.23 -0.75 -14.35
C LEU A 122 2.15 0.34 -14.42
N GLU A 123 1.94 0.91 -15.61
CA GLU A 123 0.91 1.93 -15.84
C GLU A 123 -0.50 1.37 -15.62
N LEU A 124 -0.78 0.16 -16.13
CA LEU A 124 -2.07 -0.50 -15.95
C LEU A 124 -2.36 -0.74 -14.46
N TYR A 125 -1.38 -1.28 -13.73
CA TYR A 125 -1.54 -1.55 -12.30
C TYR A 125 -1.77 -0.26 -11.50
N ALA A 126 -1.03 0.80 -11.78
CA ALA A 126 -1.24 2.10 -11.16
C ALA A 126 -2.67 2.62 -11.40
N LYS A 127 -3.22 2.46 -12.60
CA LYS A 127 -4.60 2.84 -12.93
C LYS A 127 -5.64 1.98 -12.20
N LEU A 128 -5.44 0.67 -12.12
CA LEU A 128 -6.33 -0.23 -11.38
C LEU A 128 -6.38 0.17 -9.89
N VAL A 129 -5.24 0.43 -9.27
CA VAL A 129 -5.16 0.90 -7.88
C VAL A 129 -5.82 2.27 -7.71
N TYR A 130 -5.60 3.21 -8.64
CA TYR A 130 -6.25 4.52 -8.60
C TYR A 130 -7.78 4.39 -8.60
N TRP A 131 -8.34 3.59 -9.51
CA TRP A 131 -9.79 3.42 -9.59
C TRP A 131 -10.37 2.65 -8.40
N GLU A 132 -9.63 1.69 -7.86
CA GLU A 132 -10.03 1.00 -6.64
C GLU A 132 -10.22 1.99 -5.48
N LEU A 133 -9.25 2.88 -5.26
CA LEU A 133 -9.31 3.90 -4.20
C LEU A 133 -10.37 4.98 -4.48
N GLU A 134 -10.62 5.35 -5.73
CA GLU A 134 -11.66 6.32 -6.08
C GLU A 134 -13.07 5.74 -5.92
N LEU A 135 -13.28 4.48 -6.33
CA LEU A 135 -14.58 3.81 -6.20
C LEU A 135 -14.92 3.43 -4.75
N GLU A 136 -13.92 3.28 -3.87
CA GLU A 136 -14.17 3.10 -2.43
C GLU A 136 -14.80 4.32 -1.76
N LYS A 137 -14.54 5.52 -2.27
CA LYS A 137 -15.08 6.78 -1.72
C LYS A 137 -16.57 6.94 -2.00
N ILE A 138 -17.15 6.10 -2.84
CA ILE A 138 -18.55 6.15 -3.25
C ILE A 138 -19.29 4.86 -2.87
N GLU A 139 -20.59 4.97 -2.59
CA GLU A 139 -21.43 3.85 -2.14
C GLU A 139 -21.99 3.00 -3.31
N ASP A 140 -21.31 2.97 -4.46
CA ASP A 140 -21.76 2.18 -5.62
C ASP A 140 -21.06 0.82 -5.66
N SER A 141 -21.76 -0.23 -5.24
CA SER A 141 -21.21 -1.59 -5.27
C SER A 141 -21.05 -2.15 -6.69
N GLY A 142 -21.90 -1.73 -7.63
CA GLY A 142 -21.87 -2.28 -9.00
C GLY A 142 -20.58 -1.94 -9.75
N MET A 143 -20.06 -0.71 -9.62
CA MET A 143 -18.80 -0.32 -10.26
C MET A 143 -17.60 -1.00 -9.59
N ARG A 144 -17.64 -1.25 -8.28
CA ARG A 144 -16.58 -2.00 -7.58
C ARG A 144 -16.52 -3.45 -8.04
N GLU A 145 -17.66 -4.13 -8.20
CA GLU A 145 -17.70 -5.50 -8.73
C GLU A 145 -17.13 -5.59 -10.15
N ILE A 146 -17.41 -4.60 -10.99
CA ILE A 146 -16.87 -4.52 -12.35
C ILE A 146 -15.35 -4.35 -12.31
N LEU A 147 -14.81 -3.49 -11.44
CA LEU A 147 -13.37 -3.31 -11.27
C LEU A 147 -12.71 -4.59 -10.73
N GLU A 148 -13.33 -5.29 -9.80
CA GLU A 148 -12.81 -6.57 -9.28
C GLU A 148 -12.71 -7.63 -10.38
N MET A 149 -13.70 -7.70 -11.27
CA MET A 149 -13.63 -8.60 -12.43
C MET A 149 -12.46 -8.22 -13.35
N GLN A 150 -12.26 -6.93 -13.60
CA GLN A 150 -11.15 -6.42 -14.42
C GLN A 150 -9.79 -6.68 -13.78
N LYS A 151 -9.67 -6.53 -12.46
CA LYS A 151 -8.46 -6.89 -11.71
C LYS A 151 -8.14 -8.39 -11.81
N LYS A 152 -9.15 -9.25 -11.72
CA LYS A 152 -8.96 -10.70 -11.88
C LYS A 152 -8.46 -11.04 -13.29
N GLU A 153 -9.06 -10.45 -14.32
CA GLU A 153 -8.60 -10.62 -15.71
C GLU A 153 -7.15 -10.13 -15.87
N ALA A 154 -6.83 -8.95 -15.32
CA ALA A 154 -5.49 -8.41 -15.34
C ALA A 154 -4.48 -9.34 -14.65
N ASN A 155 -4.80 -9.87 -13.47
CA ASN A 155 -3.95 -10.82 -12.75
C ASN A 155 -3.72 -12.13 -13.55
N SER A 156 -4.75 -12.64 -14.22
CA SER A 156 -4.62 -13.83 -15.08
C SER A 156 -3.66 -13.59 -16.25
N LEU A 157 -3.80 -12.45 -16.92
CA LEU A 157 -2.91 -12.07 -18.02
C LEU A 157 -1.49 -11.73 -17.55
N PHE A 158 -1.36 -11.07 -16.40
CA PHE A 158 -0.07 -10.76 -15.81
C PHE A 158 0.69 -12.02 -15.38
N THR A 159 0.01 -13.02 -14.82
CA THR A 159 0.63 -14.31 -14.50
C THR A 159 1.27 -14.92 -15.75
N LYS A 160 0.54 -14.98 -16.86
CA LYS A 160 1.06 -15.48 -18.15
C LYS A 160 2.20 -14.61 -18.69
N PHE A 161 2.12 -13.29 -18.49
CA PHE A 161 3.18 -12.39 -18.89
C PHE A 161 4.48 -12.70 -18.13
N ILE A 162 4.42 -12.88 -16.82
CA ILE A 162 5.58 -13.27 -15.99
C ILE A 162 6.10 -14.65 -16.41
N GLU A 163 5.23 -15.64 -16.60
CA GLU A 163 5.62 -16.98 -17.07
C GLU A 163 6.44 -16.95 -18.36
N ASN A 164 6.06 -16.08 -19.29
CA ASN A 164 6.68 -15.98 -20.60
C ASN A 164 7.97 -15.14 -20.64
N ASN A 165 8.20 -14.25 -19.68
CA ASN A 165 9.28 -13.25 -19.77
C ASN A 165 10.29 -13.33 -18.62
N TYR A 166 9.91 -13.85 -17.45
CA TYR A 166 10.71 -13.75 -16.22
C TYR A 166 12.11 -14.40 -16.36
N LEU A 167 12.18 -15.59 -16.93
CA LEU A 167 13.45 -16.28 -17.11
C LEU A 167 14.34 -15.60 -18.14
N ASP A 168 13.77 -15.02 -19.19
CA ASP A 168 14.50 -14.27 -20.20
C ASP A 168 15.12 -13.00 -19.59
N TRP A 169 14.38 -12.26 -18.75
CA TRP A 169 14.90 -11.08 -18.04
C TRP A 169 16.10 -11.38 -17.14
N LEU A 170 16.08 -12.53 -16.48
CA LEU A 170 17.19 -12.94 -15.60
C LEU A 170 18.45 -13.32 -16.39
N ASN A 171 18.30 -13.84 -17.60
CA ASN A 171 19.39 -14.30 -18.45
C ASN A 171 19.89 -13.24 -19.44
N ASP A 172 19.01 -12.31 -19.85
CA ASP A 172 19.36 -11.11 -20.65
C ASP A 172 18.86 -9.83 -19.96
N PRO A 173 19.68 -9.21 -19.11
CA PRO A 173 19.31 -7.99 -18.39
C PRO A 173 19.06 -6.77 -19.28
N SER A 174 19.40 -6.82 -20.58
CA SER A 174 19.28 -5.65 -21.49
C SER A 174 17.82 -5.22 -21.69
N ASP A 175 16.86 -6.15 -21.59
CA ASP A 175 15.42 -5.89 -21.69
C ASP A 175 14.68 -6.13 -20.36
N ALA A 176 15.40 -6.39 -19.29
CA ALA A 176 14.79 -6.60 -17.97
C ALA A 176 14.21 -5.30 -17.39
N PRO A 177 13.08 -5.37 -16.67
CA PRO A 177 12.59 -4.23 -15.89
C PRO A 177 13.51 -3.94 -14.69
N MET A 178 13.30 -2.79 -14.02
CA MET A 178 13.93 -2.55 -12.74
C MET A 178 13.42 -3.58 -11.71
N MET A 179 14.33 -4.39 -11.20
CA MET A 179 14.03 -5.43 -10.21
C MET A 179 14.68 -5.10 -8.87
N ILE A 180 14.10 -5.59 -7.79
CA ILE A 180 14.46 -5.24 -6.42
C ILE A 180 15.95 -5.45 -6.08
N HIS A 181 16.60 -6.49 -6.59
CA HIS A 181 18.01 -6.76 -6.32
C HIS A 181 18.96 -5.73 -6.98
N HIS A 182 18.47 -4.94 -7.93
CA HIS A 182 19.24 -3.85 -8.56
C HIS A 182 19.07 -2.50 -7.83
N LEU A 183 18.05 -2.32 -6.98
CA LEU A 183 17.73 -1.03 -6.38
C LEU A 183 18.90 -0.39 -5.62
N MET A 184 19.62 -1.20 -4.84
CA MET A 184 20.76 -0.67 -4.07
C MET A 184 21.79 -0.04 -4.97
N LYS A 185 22.12 -0.68 -6.09
CA LYS A 185 23.16 -0.21 -7.02
C LYS A 185 22.66 0.97 -7.86
N GLU A 186 21.48 0.82 -8.47
CA GLU A 186 21.01 1.72 -9.53
C GLU A 186 20.32 2.98 -8.97
N ARG A 187 19.66 2.89 -7.79
CA ARG A 187 18.81 3.95 -7.28
C ARG A 187 19.27 4.53 -5.94
N ILE A 188 19.70 3.69 -4.99
CA ILE A 188 20.03 4.13 -3.63
C ILE A 188 21.50 4.57 -3.53
N ALA A 189 22.44 3.80 -4.05
CA ALA A 189 23.87 4.14 -3.98
C ALA A 189 24.23 5.49 -4.62
N PRO A 190 23.58 5.97 -5.72
CA PRO A 190 23.82 7.31 -6.27
C PRO A 190 23.43 8.46 -5.33
N LEU A 191 22.56 8.25 -4.35
CA LEU A 191 22.15 9.26 -3.35
C LEU A 191 23.21 9.40 -2.24
N ILE A 192 23.96 8.34 -1.95
CA ILE A 192 24.92 8.29 -0.85
C ILE A 192 26.07 9.26 -1.09
N GLY A 193 26.32 10.13 -0.12
CA GLY A 193 27.38 11.15 -0.15
C GLY A 193 26.95 12.49 -0.75
N LYS A 194 25.73 12.59 -1.27
CA LYS A 194 25.14 13.87 -1.69
C LYS A 194 24.32 14.48 -0.55
N GLU A 195 23.54 13.65 0.11
CA GLU A 195 22.63 14.01 1.18
C GLU A 195 22.61 12.91 2.25
N LYS A 196 22.04 13.20 3.42
CA LYS A 196 21.72 12.15 4.40
C LYS A 196 20.50 11.39 3.92
N VAL A 197 20.58 10.07 3.95
CA VAL A 197 19.52 9.20 3.39
C VAL A 197 18.99 8.25 4.46
N PHE A 198 17.67 8.13 4.53
CA PHE A 198 17.01 7.06 5.25
C PHE A 198 16.31 6.16 4.25
N VAL A 199 16.49 4.87 4.36
CA VAL A 199 15.82 3.85 3.55
C VAL A 199 14.88 3.08 4.45
N LEU A 200 13.59 3.27 4.27
CA LEU A 200 12.52 2.59 4.99
C LEU A 200 12.01 1.43 4.13
N VAL A 201 12.25 0.22 4.58
CA VAL A 201 11.73 -1.00 3.99
C VAL A 201 10.56 -1.47 4.85
N ILE A 202 9.34 -1.30 4.36
CA ILE A 202 8.14 -1.79 5.04
C ILE A 202 7.83 -3.17 4.45
N ASP A 203 8.03 -4.21 5.25
CA ASP A 203 7.84 -5.61 4.87
C ASP A 203 6.42 -5.86 4.38
N ASN A 204 6.27 -6.43 3.18
CA ASN A 204 4.98 -6.79 2.59
C ASN A 204 4.05 -5.61 2.29
N LEU A 205 4.59 -4.42 2.00
CA LEU A 205 3.81 -3.22 1.67
C LEU A 205 3.35 -3.25 0.21
N ARG A 206 2.05 -3.27 -0.03
CA ARG A 206 1.48 -3.17 -1.38
C ARG A 206 1.46 -1.72 -1.90
N TYR A 207 1.38 -1.58 -3.21
CA TYR A 207 1.31 -0.26 -3.84
C TYR A 207 0.03 0.52 -3.45
N ASP A 208 -1.12 -0.16 -3.34
CA ASP A 208 -2.37 0.47 -2.89
C ASP A 208 -2.30 0.93 -1.43
N GLN A 209 -1.61 0.19 -0.55
CA GLN A 209 -1.34 0.62 0.82
C GLN A 209 -0.42 1.84 0.86
N TRP A 210 0.61 1.88 0.01
CA TRP A 210 1.42 3.09 -0.16
C TRP A 210 0.54 4.29 -0.55
N LYS A 211 -0.37 4.13 -1.51
CA LYS A 211 -1.25 5.22 -1.97
C LYS A 211 -2.16 5.77 -0.86
N VAL A 212 -2.61 4.95 0.09
CA VAL A 212 -3.37 5.45 1.26
C VAL A 212 -2.48 6.08 2.33
N LEU A 213 -1.20 5.68 2.44
CA LEU A 213 -0.23 6.30 3.34
C LEU A 213 0.34 7.62 2.77
N GLN A 214 0.43 7.75 1.46
CA GLN A 214 1.03 8.87 0.74
C GLN A 214 0.56 10.26 1.23
N PRO A 215 -0.75 10.52 1.51
CA PRO A 215 -1.20 11.80 2.03
C PRO A 215 -0.61 12.16 3.40
N VAL A 216 -0.31 11.17 4.23
CA VAL A 216 0.31 11.40 5.54
C VAL A 216 1.78 11.79 5.38
N PHE A 217 2.53 11.08 4.53
CA PHE A 217 3.91 11.43 4.18
C PHE A 217 4.00 12.80 3.50
N SER A 218 3.05 13.12 2.63
CA SER A 218 3.00 14.38 1.90
C SER A 218 2.82 15.62 2.79
N LYS A 219 2.46 15.46 4.07
CA LYS A 219 2.46 16.57 5.04
C LYS A 219 3.88 17.03 5.38
N TYR A 220 4.84 16.12 5.34
CA TYR A 220 6.22 16.33 5.79
C TYR A 220 7.23 16.37 4.65
N PHE A 221 6.95 15.67 3.56
CA PHE A 221 7.85 15.47 2.43
C PHE A 221 7.22 15.91 1.10
N ALA A 222 8.06 16.32 0.17
CA ALA A 222 7.72 16.41 -1.25
C ALA A 222 8.10 15.08 -1.92
N ILE A 223 7.23 14.58 -2.81
CA ILE A 223 7.54 13.40 -3.62
C ILE A 223 8.46 13.86 -4.75
N GLU A 224 9.68 13.34 -4.80
CA GLU A 224 10.63 13.61 -5.88
C GLU A 224 10.53 12.57 -6.98
N GLU A 225 10.38 11.30 -6.58
CA GLU A 225 10.19 10.18 -7.49
C GLU A 225 9.19 9.19 -6.90
N GLU A 226 8.33 8.65 -7.73
CA GLU A 226 7.42 7.56 -7.40
C GLU A 226 7.37 6.60 -8.58
N GLU A 227 7.77 5.36 -8.35
CA GLU A 227 7.80 4.31 -9.35
C GLU A 227 7.23 3.02 -8.78
N ILE A 228 6.75 2.17 -9.68
CA ILE A 228 6.48 0.77 -9.42
C ILE A 228 7.61 -0.02 -10.05
N ILE A 229 8.14 -0.99 -9.34
CA ILE A 229 9.22 -1.86 -9.80
C ILE A 229 8.84 -3.32 -9.60
N TYR A 230 9.64 -4.23 -10.14
CA TYR A 230 9.39 -5.66 -10.00
C TYR A 230 10.15 -6.25 -8.81
N SER A 231 9.45 -7.04 -7.99
CA SER A 231 10.09 -7.96 -7.05
C SER A 231 10.61 -9.19 -7.81
N ILE A 232 11.32 -10.08 -7.11
CA ILE A 232 11.76 -11.37 -7.65
C ILE A 232 10.89 -12.51 -7.15
N LEU A 233 10.94 -13.64 -7.86
CA LEU A 233 10.28 -14.87 -7.43
C LEU A 233 11.25 -15.76 -6.62
N PRO A 234 10.75 -16.39 -5.55
CA PRO A 234 9.47 -16.20 -4.87
C PRO A 234 9.32 -14.79 -4.30
N THR A 235 8.10 -14.22 -4.37
CA THR A 235 7.74 -12.96 -3.72
C THR A 235 7.60 -13.17 -2.20
N ALA A 236 8.71 -13.48 -1.59
CA ALA A 236 8.79 -13.84 -0.18
C ALA A 236 10.04 -13.22 0.47
N THR A 237 9.89 -12.82 1.73
CA THR A 237 10.90 -12.12 2.51
C THR A 237 12.28 -12.81 2.48
N HIS A 238 12.31 -14.12 2.59
CA HIS A 238 13.55 -14.91 2.55
C HIS A 238 14.35 -14.69 1.26
N TYR A 239 13.68 -14.57 0.11
CA TYR A 239 14.30 -14.39 -1.20
C TYR A 239 14.47 -12.92 -1.53
N ALA A 240 13.38 -12.17 -1.58
CA ALA A 240 13.36 -10.82 -2.10
C ALA A 240 14.11 -9.82 -1.21
N ARG A 241 13.95 -9.87 0.12
CA ARG A 241 14.63 -8.92 1.00
C ARG A 241 16.12 -9.23 1.17
N ASN A 242 16.50 -10.52 1.22
CA ASN A 242 17.91 -10.86 1.16
C ASN A 242 18.55 -10.43 -0.16
N ALA A 243 17.85 -10.59 -1.30
CA ALA A 243 18.32 -10.11 -2.60
C ALA A 243 18.47 -8.58 -2.65
N PHE A 244 17.53 -7.83 -2.08
CA PHE A 244 17.64 -6.38 -1.95
C PHE A 244 18.89 -5.95 -1.20
N PHE A 245 19.12 -6.49 0.00
CA PHE A 245 20.28 -6.12 0.81
C PHE A 245 21.60 -6.62 0.22
N ALA A 246 21.61 -7.83 -0.31
CA ALA A 246 22.81 -8.39 -0.93
C ALA A 246 23.12 -7.76 -2.32
N GLY A 247 22.10 -7.21 -3.02
CA GLY A 247 22.25 -6.80 -4.43
C GLY A 247 22.68 -7.96 -5.33
N LEU A 248 22.16 -9.14 -5.07
CA LEU A 248 22.46 -10.40 -5.75
C LEU A 248 21.20 -11.27 -5.78
N MET A 249 21.12 -12.14 -6.77
CA MET A 249 20.05 -13.14 -6.82
C MET A 249 20.29 -14.27 -5.79
N PRO A 250 19.24 -14.97 -5.35
CA PRO A 250 19.31 -15.94 -4.25
C PRO A 250 20.39 -17.02 -4.40
N SER A 251 20.56 -17.62 -5.58
CA SER A 251 21.63 -18.63 -5.79
C SER A 251 23.03 -18.05 -5.75
N GLU A 252 23.19 -16.76 -6.14
CA GLU A 252 24.47 -16.06 -6.02
C GLU A 252 24.80 -15.77 -4.55
N ILE A 253 23.77 -15.41 -3.75
CA ILE A 253 23.91 -15.25 -2.29
C ILE A 253 24.37 -16.55 -1.68
N GLN A 254 23.69 -17.66 -1.99
CA GLN A 254 24.04 -19.00 -1.49
C GLN A 254 25.49 -19.37 -1.83
N LYS A 255 25.92 -19.14 -3.05
CA LYS A 255 27.32 -19.42 -3.48
C LYS A 255 28.35 -18.55 -2.77
N LYS A 256 28.05 -17.25 -2.63
CA LYS A 256 29.01 -16.27 -2.11
C LYS A 256 29.05 -16.24 -0.60
N PHE A 257 27.92 -16.50 0.05
CA PHE A 257 27.73 -16.44 1.49
C PHE A 257 27.04 -17.70 2.02
N PRO A 258 27.62 -18.89 1.84
CA PRO A 258 26.96 -20.15 2.19
C PRO A 258 26.62 -20.28 3.68
N ASN A 259 27.33 -19.59 4.57
CA ASN A 259 27.07 -19.59 6.01
C ASN A 259 25.97 -18.59 6.44
N TRP A 260 25.54 -17.71 5.56
CA TRP A 260 24.50 -16.69 5.82
C TRP A 260 23.19 -17.00 5.12
N TRP A 261 23.23 -17.87 4.10
CA TRP A 261 22.04 -18.36 3.44
C TRP A 261 21.48 -19.57 4.18
N VAL A 262 20.26 -19.46 4.68
CA VAL A 262 19.54 -20.56 5.32
C VAL A 262 18.61 -21.20 4.30
N THR A 263 18.70 -22.51 4.08
CA THR A 263 17.86 -23.20 3.08
C THR A 263 16.42 -23.41 3.58
N GLU A 264 15.50 -23.81 2.68
CA GLU A 264 14.10 -24.05 3.06
C GLU A 264 13.93 -25.17 4.09
N GLU A 265 14.83 -26.15 4.07
CA GLU A 265 14.81 -27.31 4.94
C GLU A 265 15.40 -27.04 6.34
N GLU A 266 16.20 -26.00 6.47
CA GLU A 266 16.85 -25.65 7.74
C GLU A 266 15.88 -24.91 8.66
N GLU A 267 15.94 -25.26 9.94
CA GLU A 267 15.21 -24.56 11.00
C GLU A 267 15.86 -23.20 11.33
N GLY A 268 15.05 -22.23 11.72
CA GLY A 268 15.52 -20.92 12.17
C GLY A 268 15.08 -19.75 11.29
N GLY A 269 15.49 -18.56 11.70
CA GLY A 269 15.15 -17.32 10.98
C GLY A 269 15.94 -17.19 9.68
N LYS A 270 15.25 -17.05 8.57
CA LYS A 270 15.85 -17.01 7.22
C LYS A 270 16.39 -15.62 6.81
N ASN A 271 16.15 -14.60 7.63
CA ASN A 271 16.55 -13.20 7.39
C ASN A 271 17.38 -12.64 8.55
N MET A 272 18.29 -13.44 9.09
CA MET A 272 19.13 -13.05 10.23
C MET A 272 20.39 -12.28 9.79
N HIS A 273 20.79 -12.41 8.53
CA HIS A 273 22.03 -11.85 7.98
C HIS A 273 21.82 -10.64 7.05
N GLU A 274 20.65 -9.99 7.10
CA GLU A 274 20.34 -8.80 6.26
C GLU A 274 21.38 -7.70 6.45
N LYS A 275 21.82 -7.45 7.69
CA LYS A 275 22.87 -6.50 8.03
C LYS A 275 24.22 -6.87 7.40
N ASP A 276 24.58 -8.15 7.43
CA ASP A 276 25.84 -8.65 6.88
C ASP A 276 25.83 -8.57 5.34
N PHE A 277 24.69 -8.88 4.71
CA PHE A 277 24.49 -8.71 3.28
C PHE A 277 24.63 -7.24 2.86
N LEU A 278 24.00 -6.32 3.63
CA LEU A 278 24.10 -4.88 3.38
C LEU A 278 25.55 -4.40 3.46
N ASP A 279 26.29 -4.79 4.49
CA ASP A 279 27.71 -4.44 4.65
C ASP A 279 28.55 -4.92 3.45
N ALA A 280 28.36 -6.19 3.06
CA ALA A 280 29.05 -6.77 1.91
C ALA A 280 28.69 -6.06 0.60
N ASN A 281 27.44 -5.64 0.44
CA ASN A 281 26.96 -4.90 -0.75
C ASN A 281 27.55 -3.49 -0.81
N LEU A 282 27.48 -2.72 0.28
CA LEU A 282 28.07 -1.37 0.35
C LEU A 282 29.56 -1.40 0.03
N LYS A 283 30.30 -2.36 0.57
CA LYS A 283 31.73 -2.56 0.23
C LYS A 283 31.94 -2.86 -1.25
N ARG A 284 31.12 -3.74 -1.84
CA ARG A 284 31.20 -4.07 -3.27
C ARG A 284 30.88 -2.88 -4.17
N LEU A 285 29.99 -1.99 -3.73
CA LEU A 285 29.64 -0.74 -4.41
C LEU A 285 30.66 0.39 -4.17
N GLY A 286 31.75 0.11 -3.43
CA GLY A 286 32.79 1.11 -3.10
C GLY A 286 32.30 2.22 -2.16
N LYS A 287 31.25 1.99 -1.39
CA LYS A 287 30.66 2.96 -0.45
C LYS A 287 31.27 2.78 0.94
N ASN A 288 32.32 3.55 1.23
CA ASN A 288 32.94 3.59 2.56
C ASN A 288 32.33 4.76 3.36
N VAL A 289 31.15 4.52 3.95
CA VAL A 289 30.30 5.53 4.61
C VAL A 289 29.85 5.06 5.98
N LYS A 290 29.43 5.99 6.83
CA LYS A 290 28.78 5.65 8.08
C LYS A 290 27.33 5.22 7.79
N TRP A 291 26.95 4.04 8.25
CA TRP A 291 25.62 3.51 8.02
C TRP A 291 25.07 2.78 9.25
N SER A 292 23.76 2.62 9.29
CA SER A 292 23.09 1.78 10.29
C SER A 292 22.04 0.89 9.66
N TYR A 293 21.73 -0.21 10.36
CA TYR A 293 20.64 -1.13 10.04
C TYR A 293 19.83 -1.38 11.31
N ASN A 294 18.51 -1.16 11.24
CA ASN A 294 17.59 -1.29 12.35
C ASN A 294 16.36 -2.08 11.90
N LYS A 295 16.09 -3.22 12.52
CA LYS A 295 14.90 -4.05 12.25
C LYS A 295 13.90 -3.88 13.39
N ILE A 296 12.72 -3.38 13.06
CA ILE A 296 11.65 -3.07 13.99
C ILE A 296 10.56 -4.13 13.87
N THR A 297 10.46 -4.98 14.88
CA THR A 297 9.52 -6.10 14.94
C THR A 297 8.39 -5.90 15.98
N ASN A 298 8.46 -4.83 16.77
CA ASN A 298 7.45 -4.51 17.78
C ASN A 298 7.46 -3.01 18.11
N PHE A 299 6.42 -2.57 18.85
CA PHE A 299 6.22 -1.17 19.22
C PHE A 299 7.38 -0.58 20.03
N ASP A 300 7.89 -1.31 21.01
CA ASP A 300 8.96 -0.83 21.90
C ASP A 300 10.28 -0.63 21.14
N ALA A 301 10.60 -1.50 20.21
CA ALA A 301 11.77 -1.34 19.33
C ALA A 301 11.65 -0.07 18.48
N GLY A 302 10.46 0.21 17.94
CA GLY A 302 10.19 1.45 17.21
C GLY A 302 10.33 2.70 18.07
N LYS A 303 9.77 2.69 19.26
CA LYS A 303 9.91 3.78 20.24
C LYS A 303 11.37 4.03 20.61
N LYS A 304 12.11 2.97 20.95
CA LYS A 304 13.54 3.04 21.26
C LYS A 304 14.37 3.63 20.11
N LEU A 305 14.06 3.28 18.87
CA LEU A 305 14.72 3.86 17.70
C LEU A 305 14.43 5.35 17.60
N GLY A 306 13.17 5.77 17.79
CA GLY A 306 12.77 7.17 17.83
C GLY A 306 13.47 7.97 18.94
N ASP A 307 13.61 7.41 20.14
CA ASP A 307 14.32 8.03 21.26
C ASP A 307 15.82 8.22 20.99
N ASN A 308 16.44 7.29 20.25
CA ASN A 308 17.84 7.33 19.85
C ASN A 308 18.09 7.97 18.48
N PHE A 309 17.15 8.69 17.93
CA PHE A 309 17.22 9.25 16.57
C PHE A 309 18.42 10.16 16.33
N SER A 310 18.91 10.86 17.35
CA SER A 310 20.10 11.73 17.28
C SER A 310 21.35 10.98 16.79
N GLN A 311 21.50 9.70 17.14
CA GLN A 311 22.62 8.89 16.69
C GLN A 311 22.54 8.54 15.20
N LEU A 312 21.31 8.42 14.66
CA LEU A 312 21.08 8.12 13.25
C LEU A 312 21.45 9.29 12.34
N LYS A 313 21.30 10.54 12.81
CA LYS A 313 21.65 11.75 12.04
C LYS A 313 23.14 11.83 11.69
N GLU A 314 23.99 11.18 12.46
CA GLU A 314 25.44 11.15 12.22
C GLU A 314 25.83 10.25 11.03
N ASN A 315 24.99 9.33 10.65
CA ASN A 315 25.24 8.41 9.54
C ASN A 315 24.95 9.07 8.19
N ASP A 316 25.63 8.58 7.14
CA ASP A 316 25.38 9.01 5.77
C ASP A 316 24.13 8.32 5.20
N ILE A 317 23.89 7.07 5.61
CA ILE A 317 22.69 6.33 5.25
C ILE A 317 22.22 5.42 6.39
N ASN A 318 20.91 5.36 6.59
CA ASN A 318 20.26 4.54 7.61
C ASN A 318 19.22 3.63 6.96
N PHE A 319 19.25 2.36 7.28
CA PHE A 319 18.24 1.39 6.86
C PHE A 319 17.35 1.03 8.03
N ILE A 320 16.05 1.11 7.81
CA ILE A 320 15.01 0.77 8.79
C ILE A 320 14.08 -0.24 8.13
N VAL A 321 14.03 -1.45 8.66
CA VAL A 321 13.09 -2.49 8.24
C VAL A 321 11.94 -2.53 9.24
N TYR A 322 10.71 -2.43 8.75
CA TYR A 322 9.50 -2.43 9.56
C TYR A 322 8.56 -3.56 9.18
N ASN A 323 8.33 -4.51 10.09
CA ASN A 323 7.65 -5.77 9.80
C ASN A 323 6.13 -5.75 10.02
N PHE A 324 5.51 -4.60 10.30
CA PHE A 324 4.12 -4.57 10.73
C PHE A 324 3.11 -5.10 9.70
N VAL A 325 3.25 -4.73 8.43
CA VAL A 325 2.26 -5.13 7.40
C VAL A 325 2.31 -6.64 7.18
N ASP A 326 3.50 -7.23 7.21
CA ASP A 326 3.66 -8.68 7.17
C ASP A 326 3.04 -9.37 8.41
N MET A 327 3.30 -8.84 9.60
CA MET A 327 2.67 -9.33 10.84
C MET A 327 1.14 -9.24 10.79
N LEU A 328 0.58 -8.19 10.18
CA LEU A 328 -0.87 -8.03 10.02
C LEU A 328 -1.45 -9.12 9.09
N SER A 329 -0.77 -9.45 7.99
CA SER A 329 -1.19 -10.50 7.07
C SER A 329 -1.19 -11.88 7.74
N HIS A 330 -0.19 -12.18 8.54
CA HIS A 330 -0.11 -13.41 9.34
C HIS A 330 -1.16 -13.45 10.45
N ALA A 331 -1.31 -12.36 11.22
CA ALA A 331 -2.30 -12.26 12.28
C ALA A 331 -3.74 -12.45 11.74
N ARG A 332 -4.04 -11.96 10.54
CA ARG A 332 -5.33 -12.18 9.88
C ARG A 332 -5.60 -13.66 9.60
N THR A 333 -4.58 -14.43 9.29
CA THR A 333 -4.71 -15.88 9.08
C THR A 333 -4.92 -16.64 10.39
N GLU A 334 -4.27 -16.21 11.47
CA GLU A 334 -4.21 -16.93 12.74
C GLU A 334 -5.26 -16.46 13.76
N MET A 335 -5.69 -15.19 13.71
CA MET A 335 -6.57 -14.56 14.69
C MET A 335 -7.93 -14.21 14.08
N GLU A 336 -9.00 -14.82 14.58
CA GLU A 336 -10.39 -14.63 14.11
C GLU A 336 -10.82 -13.15 14.17
N VAL A 337 -10.49 -12.43 15.25
CA VAL A 337 -10.83 -11.01 15.41
C VAL A 337 -10.17 -10.15 14.32
N ILE A 338 -8.93 -10.41 13.96
CA ILE A 338 -8.25 -9.66 12.88
C ILE A 338 -8.83 -10.03 11.51
N ARG A 339 -9.28 -11.27 11.34
CA ARG A 339 -9.96 -11.73 10.12
C ARG A 339 -11.28 -11.00 9.90
N GLU A 340 -12.06 -10.77 10.96
CA GLU A 340 -13.30 -10.00 10.92
C GLU A 340 -13.05 -8.50 10.66
N LEU A 341 -11.99 -7.93 11.23
CA LEU A 341 -11.66 -6.51 11.08
C LEU A 341 -11.05 -6.17 9.71
N ALA A 342 -10.43 -7.14 9.05
CA ALA A 342 -9.76 -6.99 7.76
C ALA A 342 -10.33 -8.00 6.75
N ASP A 343 -11.64 -8.06 6.60
CA ASP A 343 -12.32 -9.05 5.78
C ASP A 343 -12.19 -8.78 4.26
N ASP A 344 -11.96 -7.53 3.88
CA ASP A 344 -11.75 -7.14 2.50
C ASP A 344 -10.49 -6.27 2.31
N GLU A 345 -10.21 -5.89 1.06
CA GLU A 345 -9.06 -5.09 0.66
C GLU A 345 -9.11 -3.67 1.27
N ALA A 346 -10.29 -3.06 1.32
CA ALA A 346 -10.50 -1.72 1.86
C ALA A 346 -10.25 -1.68 3.38
N ALA A 347 -10.77 -2.68 4.10
CA ALA A 347 -10.54 -2.84 5.52
C ALA A 347 -9.04 -3.08 5.82
N TYR A 348 -8.37 -3.89 5.01
CA TYR A 348 -6.92 -4.14 5.15
C TYR A 348 -6.10 -2.85 4.98
N ARG A 349 -6.43 -2.01 3.99
CA ARG A 349 -5.82 -0.67 3.82
C ARG A 349 -6.11 0.26 4.98
N SER A 350 -7.34 0.28 5.46
CA SER A 350 -7.78 1.12 6.59
C SER A 350 -7.02 0.80 7.88
N ILE A 351 -6.83 -0.49 8.18
CA ILE A 351 -6.05 -0.92 9.35
C ILE A 351 -4.58 -0.52 9.19
N THR A 352 -4.01 -0.65 7.98
CA THR A 352 -2.63 -0.23 7.71
C THR A 352 -2.46 1.27 7.97
N LEU A 353 -3.38 2.11 7.51
CA LEU A 353 -3.36 3.55 7.74
C LEU A 353 -3.50 3.90 9.23
N SER A 354 -4.49 3.29 9.90
CA SER A 354 -4.74 3.51 11.33
C SER A 354 -3.52 3.11 12.18
N TRP A 355 -2.90 1.97 11.86
CA TRP A 355 -1.68 1.57 12.54
C TRP A 355 -0.56 2.58 12.33
N PHE A 356 -0.33 3.02 11.08
CA PHE A 356 0.72 3.99 10.77
C PHE A 356 0.55 5.27 11.57
N ASP A 357 -0.66 5.81 11.64
CA ASP A 357 -0.98 7.05 12.37
C ASP A 357 -0.72 6.96 13.89
N HIS A 358 -0.78 5.77 14.45
CA HIS A 358 -0.59 5.52 15.89
C HIS A 358 0.74 4.83 16.21
N SER A 359 1.57 4.56 15.19
CA SER A 359 2.84 3.84 15.38
C SER A 359 4.00 4.79 15.68
N PRO A 360 5.07 4.31 16.36
CA PRO A 360 6.32 5.06 16.49
C PRO A 360 6.96 5.41 15.15
N LEU A 361 6.57 4.73 14.06
CA LEU A 361 7.10 4.99 12.73
C LEU A 361 6.75 6.40 12.26
N LEU A 362 5.54 6.89 12.53
CA LEU A 362 5.16 8.26 12.18
C LEU A 362 6.06 9.31 12.85
N ASP A 363 6.41 9.10 14.13
CA ASP A 363 7.33 10.00 14.84
C ASP A 363 8.75 9.93 14.26
N ILE A 364 9.20 8.77 13.86
CA ILE A 364 10.49 8.59 13.16
C ILE A 364 10.46 9.34 11.82
N VAL A 365 9.40 9.21 11.04
CA VAL A 365 9.19 9.89 9.76
C VAL A 365 9.23 11.42 9.93
N LYS A 366 8.56 11.98 10.95
CA LYS A 366 8.63 13.41 11.29
C LYS A 366 10.07 13.84 11.60
N LYS A 367 10.78 13.09 12.44
CA LYS A 367 12.18 13.37 12.82
C LYS A 367 13.12 13.31 11.63
N ILE A 368 12.87 12.40 10.65
CA ILE A 368 13.64 12.34 9.40
C ILE A 368 13.41 13.64 8.61
N SER A 369 12.15 14.06 8.46
CA SER A 369 11.82 15.32 7.78
C SER A 369 12.47 16.53 8.46
N ASP A 370 12.34 16.66 9.79
CA ASP A 370 12.95 17.74 10.56
C ASP A 370 14.48 17.77 10.46
N SER A 371 15.12 16.66 10.13
CA SER A 371 16.57 16.59 9.92
C SER A 371 17.02 17.07 8.54
N GLY A 372 16.09 17.34 7.61
CA GLY A 372 16.40 17.69 6.23
C GLY A 372 16.89 16.51 5.39
N ALA A 373 16.84 15.29 5.91
CA ALA A 373 17.30 14.10 5.21
C ALA A 373 16.29 13.63 4.15
N LYS A 374 16.81 12.96 3.13
CA LYS A 374 16.00 12.28 2.12
C LYS A 374 15.47 10.96 2.64
N LEU A 375 14.22 10.63 2.34
CA LEU A 375 13.60 9.36 2.72
C LEU A 375 13.27 8.55 1.47
N VAL A 376 13.81 7.35 1.40
CA VAL A 376 13.46 6.33 0.39
C VAL A 376 12.51 5.33 1.03
N ILE A 377 11.39 5.04 0.37
CA ILE A 377 10.42 4.03 0.82
C ILE A 377 10.34 2.93 -0.23
N THR A 378 10.42 1.68 0.21
CA THR A 378 10.20 0.50 -0.62
C THR A 378 9.74 -0.69 0.23
N THR A 379 9.55 -1.82 -0.41
CA THR A 379 9.22 -3.11 0.21
C THR A 379 10.00 -4.23 -0.50
N ASP A 380 9.95 -5.42 0.02
CA ASP A 380 10.50 -6.62 -0.62
C ASP A 380 9.50 -7.32 -1.55
N HIS A 381 8.24 -7.37 -1.18
CA HIS A 381 7.12 -7.92 -1.95
C HIS A 381 5.79 -7.35 -1.42
N GLY A 382 4.70 -7.64 -2.12
CA GLY A 382 3.38 -7.43 -1.60
C GLY A 382 2.68 -8.75 -1.27
N THR A 383 1.35 -8.69 -1.18
CA THR A 383 0.50 -9.83 -0.81
C THR A 383 -0.82 -9.78 -1.57
N VAL A 384 -1.42 -10.94 -1.82
CA VAL A 384 -2.71 -11.06 -2.52
C VAL A 384 -3.72 -11.80 -1.66
N LYS A 385 -4.98 -11.41 -1.75
CA LYS A 385 -6.09 -12.14 -1.13
C LYS A 385 -6.38 -13.40 -1.94
N VAL A 386 -6.13 -14.57 -1.33
CA VAL A 386 -6.27 -15.86 -2.02
C VAL A 386 -7.69 -16.39 -1.92
N THR A 387 -8.20 -16.96 -3.02
CA THR A 387 -9.58 -17.46 -3.10
C THR A 387 -9.70 -18.83 -3.72
N ASN A 388 -8.79 -19.23 -4.63
CA ASN A 388 -8.92 -20.45 -5.42
C ASN A 388 -7.90 -21.48 -4.97
N PRO A 389 -8.34 -22.65 -4.46
CA PRO A 389 -7.42 -23.70 -4.03
C PRO A 389 -6.89 -24.53 -5.19
N VAL A 390 -5.57 -24.67 -5.29
CA VAL A 390 -4.85 -25.54 -6.25
C VAL A 390 -4.30 -26.74 -5.50
N LYS A 391 -4.58 -27.93 -6.00
CA LYS A 391 -4.09 -29.17 -5.36
C LYS A 391 -2.62 -29.40 -5.67
N ILE A 392 -1.86 -29.73 -4.63
CA ILE A 392 -0.47 -30.15 -4.75
C ILE A 392 -0.23 -31.35 -3.84
N VAL A 393 0.62 -32.27 -4.30
CA VAL A 393 1.16 -33.37 -3.48
C VAL A 393 2.67 -33.21 -3.45
N GLY A 394 3.27 -33.34 -2.29
CA GLY A 394 4.70 -33.23 -2.11
C GLY A 394 5.19 -34.09 -0.95
N GLU A 395 6.50 -34.28 -0.84
CA GLU A 395 7.14 -34.97 0.25
C GLU A 395 7.07 -34.17 1.55
N LYS A 396 7.37 -34.80 2.68
CA LYS A 396 7.35 -34.21 4.03
C LYS A 396 8.24 -32.95 4.14
N ASN A 397 9.29 -32.87 3.34
CA ASN A 397 10.27 -31.77 3.35
C ASN A 397 9.88 -30.59 2.44
N THR A 398 8.70 -30.63 1.82
CA THR A 398 8.18 -29.51 1.04
C THR A 398 7.88 -28.34 1.97
N ASN A 399 8.24 -27.11 1.59
CA ASN A 399 7.99 -25.92 2.39
C ASN A 399 6.50 -25.66 2.66
N SER A 400 6.20 -24.92 3.70
CA SER A 400 4.82 -24.66 4.16
C SER A 400 4.12 -23.51 3.43
N ASN A 401 4.83 -22.69 2.65
CA ASN A 401 4.24 -21.52 1.97
C ASN A 401 3.06 -21.93 1.07
N LEU A 402 2.06 -21.05 0.95
CA LEU A 402 0.82 -21.35 0.20
C LEU A 402 0.86 -20.88 -1.25
N ARG A 403 1.82 -20.05 -1.62
CA ARG A 403 1.89 -19.46 -2.95
C ARG A 403 3.04 -20.03 -3.79
N TYR A 404 4.04 -20.64 -3.17
CA TYR A 404 5.07 -21.38 -3.85
C TYR A 404 5.44 -22.65 -3.10
N LYS A 405 5.92 -23.63 -3.83
CA LYS A 405 6.44 -24.90 -3.28
C LYS A 405 7.82 -25.19 -3.82
N VAL A 406 8.67 -25.69 -2.93
CA VAL A 406 10.03 -26.13 -3.24
C VAL A 406 10.17 -27.57 -2.79
N GLY A 407 10.56 -28.47 -3.68
CA GLY A 407 10.66 -29.89 -3.34
C GLY A 407 11.10 -30.77 -4.50
N ARG A 408 10.99 -32.08 -4.26
CA ARG A 408 11.15 -33.13 -5.25
C ARG A 408 9.85 -33.88 -5.43
N GLY A 409 9.64 -34.39 -6.65
CA GLY A 409 8.50 -35.25 -6.92
C GLY A 409 7.16 -34.58 -6.59
N LEU A 410 7.07 -33.27 -6.77
CA LEU A 410 5.82 -32.55 -6.62
C LEU A 410 4.85 -32.99 -7.69
N SER A 411 3.59 -33.23 -7.32
CA SER A 411 2.52 -33.58 -8.25
C SER A 411 1.45 -32.48 -8.22
N TYR A 412 1.19 -31.91 -9.37
CA TYR A 412 0.32 -30.75 -9.59
C TYR A 412 -0.24 -30.76 -11.00
N ASN A 413 -1.25 -29.93 -11.27
CA ASN A 413 -1.73 -29.68 -12.61
C ASN A 413 -0.86 -28.58 -13.26
N GLU A 414 -0.09 -28.93 -14.29
CA GLU A 414 0.82 -28.00 -14.98
C GLU A 414 0.13 -26.78 -15.63
N LYS A 415 -1.19 -26.83 -15.83
CA LYS A 415 -1.96 -25.72 -16.41
C LYS A 415 -2.34 -24.64 -15.38
N GLU A 416 -2.18 -24.96 -14.10
CA GLU A 416 -2.57 -24.10 -12.98
C GLU A 416 -1.38 -23.48 -12.27
N VAL A 417 -0.14 -23.76 -12.72
CA VAL A 417 1.07 -23.37 -12.01
C VAL A 417 2.20 -22.97 -12.97
N PHE A 418 3.03 -22.05 -12.53
CA PHE A 418 4.33 -21.78 -13.15
C PHE A 418 5.42 -22.64 -12.52
N VAL A 419 6.19 -23.34 -13.33
CA VAL A 419 7.19 -24.32 -12.87
C VAL A 419 8.58 -23.96 -13.33
N VAL A 420 9.50 -23.84 -12.38
CA VAL A 420 10.95 -23.73 -12.63
C VAL A 420 11.58 -25.09 -12.28
N ARG A 421 11.80 -25.91 -13.32
CA ARG A 421 12.35 -27.27 -13.16
C ARG A 421 13.86 -27.27 -12.93
N GLN A 422 14.53 -26.26 -13.37
CA GLN A 422 15.96 -26.04 -13.16
C GLN A 422 16.15 -24.75 -12.38
N PRO A 423 16.27 -24.80 -11.04
CA PRO A 423 16.38 -23.59 -10.20
C PRO A 423 17.46 -22.61 -10.66
N GLN A 424 18.53 -23.14 -11.29
CA GLN A 424 19.66 -22.32 -11.77
C GLN A 424 19.24 -21.34 -12.88
N GLU A 425 18.24 -21.68 -13.72
CA GLU A 425 17.74 -20.81 -14.79
C GLU A 425 17.03 -19.56 -14.23
N ALA A 426 16.47 -19.67 -13.02
CA ALA A 426 15.84 -18.57 -12.29
C ALA A 426 16.74 -17.99 -11.17
N PHE A 427 18.02 -18.32 -11.14
CA PHE A 427 18.94 -17.94 -10.07
C PHE A 427 18.42 -18.28 -8.66
N LEU A 428 17.70 -19.40 -8.56
CA LEU A 428 17.17 -19.92 -7.31
C LEU A 428 18.15 -20.94 -6.70
N PRO A 429 18.18 -21.02 -5.35
CA PRO A 429 19.00 -22.01 -4.66
C PRO A 429 18.57 -23.43 -5.00
N SER A 430 19.52 -24.33 -5.08
CA SER A 430 19.29 -25.76 -5.23
C SER A 430 19.88 -26.49 -4.05
N SER A 431 19.18 -27.50 -3.56
CA SER A 431 19.66 -28.42 -2.52
C SER A 431 19.39 -29.86 -2.92
N LYS A 432 19.79 -30.80 -2.06
CA LYS A 432 19.45 -32.21 -2.27
C LYS A 432 17.94 -32.47 -2.31
N PHE A 433 17.13 -31.57 -1.73
CA PHE A 433 15.68 -31.67 -1.61
C PHE A 433 14.91 -30.66 -2.47
N ALA A 434 15.58 -29.60 -2.96
CA ALA A 434 15.01 -28.58 -3.81
C ALA A 434 15.42 -28.83 -5.27
N SER A 435 14.63 -29.59 -6.01
CA SER A 435 14.88 -29.87 -7.43
C SER A 435 14.01 -29.05 -8.37
N GLU A 436 12.89 -28.51 -7.88
CA GLU A 436 11.99 -27.65 -8.63
C GLU A 436 11.29 -26.63 -7.73
N TYR A 437 10.90 -25.52 -8.31
CA TYR A 437 10.05 -24.48 -7.72
C TYR A 437 8.75 -24.40 -8.48
N VAL A 438 7.64 -24.40 -7.76
CA VAL A 438 6.30 -24.35 -8.33
C VAL A 438 5.56 -23.16 -7.72
N PHE A 439 5.00 -22.30 -8.57
CA PHE A 439 4.33 -21.07 -8.15
C PHE A 439 2.86 -21.10 -8.56
N THR A 440 1.98 -20.58 -7.71
CA THR A 440 0.63 -20.22 -8.12
C THR A 440 0.61 -18.79 -8.66
N GLY A 441 -0.28 -18.55 -9.61
CA GLY A 441 -0.60 -17.22 -10.11
C GLY A 441 -1.89 -16.65 -9.50
N GLU A 442 -2.31 -15.50 -9.97
CA GLU A 442 -3.62 -14.91 -9.66
C GLU A 442 -3.93 -14.86 -8.14
N ASN A 443 -5.13 -15.30 -7.78
CA ASN A 443 -5.59 -15.44 -6.38
C ASN A 443 -5.56 -16.90 -5.89
N ASP A 444 -4.72 -17.74 -6.49
CA ASP A 444 -4.65 -19.17 -6.20
C ASP A 444 -3.76 -19.47 -4.98
N PHE A 445 -4.00 -20.60 -4.32
CA PHE A 445 -3.16 -21.08 -3.22
C PHE A 445 -3.10 -22.61 -3.16
N PHE A 446 -1.96 -23.12 -2.75
CA PHE A 446 -1.74 -24.55 -2.66
C PHE A 446 -2.41 -25.20 -1.46
N VAL A 447 -3.08 -26.31 -1.70
CA VAL A 447 -3.70 -27.15 -0.66
C VAL A 447 -3.34 -28.60 -0.90
N TYR A 448 -2.91 -29.28 0.18
CA TYR A 448 -2.68 -30.74 0.14
C TYR A 448 -4.02 -31.49 0.18
N PRO A 449 -4.09 -32.70 -0.41
CA PRO A 449 -5.30 -33.53 -0.41
C PRO A 449 -5.80 -33.92 0.99
N ASN A 450 -4.87 -34.06 1.95
CA ASN A 450 -5.21 -34.41 3.33
C ASN A 450 -5.94 -33.26 4.01
N ASN A 451 -7.14 -33.52 4.54
CA ASN A 451 -8.01 -32.51 5.15
C ASN A 451 -8.32 -31.32 4.22
N TYR A 452 -8.43 -31.58 2.92
CA TYR A 452 -8.54 -30.58 1.87
C TYR A 452 -9.60 -29.50 2.18
N ASN A 453 -10.85 -29.88 2.47
CA ASN A 453 -11.93 -28.92 2.73
C ASN A 453 -11.67 -28.07 3.97
N TYR A 454 -11.01 -28.61 4.99
CA TYR A 454 -10.63 -27.86 6.18
C TYR A 454 -9.63 -26.74 5.80
N TYR A 455 -8.57 -27.07 5.07
CA TYR A 455 -7.56 -26.09 4.71
C TYR A 455 -8.03 -25.10 3.63
N VAL A 456 -8.91 -25.50 2.74
CA VAL A 456 -9.58 -24.57 1.81
C VAL A 456 -10.34 -23.49 2.58
N ASN A 457 -11.12 -23.86 3.58
CA ASN A 457 -11.87 -22.92 4.40
C ASN A 457 -10.96 -22.09 5.33
N TYR A 458 -9.87 -22.70 5.85
CA TYR A 458 -8.95 -22.04 6.77
C TYR A 458 -8.12 -20.95 6.08
N TYR A 459 -7.58 -21.25 4.89
CA TYR A 459 -6.71 -20.33 4.15
C TYR A 459 -7.46 -19.47 3.12
N GLY A 460 -8.62 -19.87 2.68
CA GLY A 460 -9.45 -19.08 1.76
C GLY A 460 -9.76 -17.70 2.31
N ASN A 461 -9.71 -16.69 1.47
CA ASN A 461 -9.89 -15.28 1.80
C ASN A 461 -8.82 -14.71 2.75
N THR A 462 -7.67 -15.34 2.92
CA THR A 462 -6.52 -14.76 3.65
C THR A 462 -5.57 -14.04 2.69
N PHE A 463 -4.70 -13.17 3.23
CA PHE A 463 -3.64 -12.54 2.44
C PHE A 463 -2.38 -13.39 2.49
N GLN A 464 -1.87 -13.75 1.33
CA GLN A 464 -0.71 -14.62 1.17
C GLN A 464 0.27 -14.03 0.15
N HIS A 465 1.51 -14.47 0.20
CA HIS A 465 2.59 -14.02 -0.69
C HIS A 465 3.52 -15.18 -1.06
N GLY A 466 4.31 -14.99 -2.08
CA GLY A 466 5.27 -15.99 -2.57
C GLY A 466 5.06 -16.39 -4.03
N GLY A 467 3.91 -16.03 -4.63
CA GLY A 467 3.51 -16.38 -5.99
C GLY A 467 3.56 -15.22 -6.97
N ILE A 468 2.68 -15.28 -7.98
CA ILE A 468 2.64 -14.33 -9.08
C ILE A 468 1.28 -13.65 -9.11
N SER A 469 1.25 -12.39 -8.69
CA SER A 469 0.14 -11.48 -8.87
C SER A 469 0.66 -10.06 -9.04
N LEU A 470 -0.17 -9.15 -9.55
CA LEU A 470 0.16 -7.73 -9.63
C LEU A 470 0.58 -7.17 -8.26
N GLU A 471 -0.19 -7.54 -7.23
CA GLU A 471 -0.02 -7.07 -5.86
C GLU A 471 1.27 -7.58 -5.19
N GLU A 472 1.73 -8.80 -5.53
CA GLU A 472 2.94 -9.39 -4.96
C GLU A 472 4.20 -8.94 -5.67
N VAL A 473 4.15 -8.85 -7.01
CA VAL A 473 5.32 -8.63 -7.87
C VAL A 473 5.60 -7.14 -8.09
N LEU A 474 4.55 -6.32 -8.25
CA LEU A 474 4.66 -4.91 -8.57
C LEU A 474 4.65 -4.06 -7.29
N ILE A 475 5.82 -3.63 -6.87
CA ILE A 475 6.07 -3.02 -5.56
C ILE A 475 6.44 -1.53 -5.67
N PRO A 476 6.11 -0.70 -4.66
CA PRO A 476 6.45 0.72 -4.67
C PRO A 476 7.94 0.98 -4.43
N PHE A 477 8.47 1.96 -5.14
CA PHE A 477 9.74 2.61 -4.86
C PHE A 477 9.54 4.13 -4.91
N VAL A 478 9.85 4.82 -3.81
CA VAL A 478 9.54 6.25 -3.66
C VAL A 478 10.73 6.98 -3.06
N ILE A 479 11.06 8.13 -3.63
CA ILE A 479 12.06 9.07 -3.08
C ILE A 479 11.35 10.35 -2.65
N LEU A 480 11.55 10.71 -1.39
CA LEU A 480 10.93 11.83 -0.71
C LEU A 480 11.99 12.83 -0.26
N GLY A 481 11.85 14.08 -0.67
CA GLY A 481 12.64 15.22 -0.18
C GLY A 481 11.96 15.90 1.00
N SER A 482 12.72 16.26 2.05
CA SER A 482 12.18 17.02 3.17
C SER A 482 11.61 18.38 2.71
N LYS A 483 10.45 18.78 3.26
CA LYS A 483 9.89 20.13 3.09
C LYS A 483 10.47 21.15 4.06
N THR A 484 11.24 20.71 5.02
CA THR A 484 11.93 21.58 5.97
C THR A 484 13.21 22.09 5.31
N ASN A 485 13.25 23.38 5.01
CA ASN A 485 14.43 24.09 4.55
C ASN A 485 15.28 24.57 5.74
#